data_07cfabb2ce3866ead1422780b5959bc0
#
_entry.id   07cfabb2ce3866ead1422780b5959bc0
#
_cell.length_a   1.000
_cell.length_b   1.000
_cell.length_c   1.000
_cell.angle_alpha   90.00
_cell.angle_beta   90.00
_cell.angle_gamma   90.00
#
_symmetry.space_group_name_H-M   'P 1'
#
loop_
_entity.id
_entity.type
_entity.pdbx_description
1 polymer ?
#
loop_
_entity_poly.entity_id
_entity_poly.type
_entity_poly.pdbx_seq_one_letter_code
_entity_poly.pdbx_strand_id
1 'polypeptide(L)'
;MPSTRLIRRGLGAALLCLVLAAPLAAQDTTATRTAAVTYLAGTSVYVGAGRDAGVAEGTLLTVFRGAATIATLKVVFLSSRQASCEVVSATGEIQLGDSVRYVPTAAAAVVAAGPARRRPRAFRGPGLHGRVGARYLVTSEDPGNVGFTQPSADLRLMGQDLWGTSLGLAFDLRTRRTTRDRSTGPATVDGRTRVYQAALLWNSPGAPFRMGIGRQYLGAVTSVSLFDGVLTEFNGRHVTGAVFGGVEPEPLKLGFSSDVRDVGGYVQFHSAPMGVNRWQFTTGVVGSYQGGRSNREFAFGQASLSTRAVSLSALQEVDYYRPWKTEQGESSLSPTSTYLSGVLRAASWLSFRGSYDTRRRVRLYRDAVDPATAFDDSYRKGGMVGLTLGGRRVRLSGDYHRSSGVTNGVANAYTTGLAFNRLWPFHWDVGLRATWFDNALTSGHLETLRVGMNPAPSLHLDWSLGGRTDTDPLANPQDRRVTWYGLDADLGIGRSWYLGLSGQRESGMGITSTLFHSSLTWRF
;
A
#
# COMPACT_ATOMS: atom_id res chain seq x y z
N MET A 1 53.44 -20.90 2.03
CA MET A 1 54.03 -19.85 1.18
C MET A 1 53.76 -20.17 -0.28
N PRO A 2 53.40 -19.26 -1.14
CA PRO A 2 52.81 -17.93 -1.06
C PRO A 2 51.38 -17.94 -1.63
N SER A 3 50.54 -16.95 -1.64
CA SER A 3 50.70 -15.53 -1.97
C SER A 3 49.43 -14.74 -1.60
N THR A 4 49.63 -13.83 -0.73
CA THR A 4 48.77 -12.66 -0.46
C THR A 4 48.97 -11.64 -1.57
N ARG A 5 47.97 -11.47 -2.50
CA ARG A 5 47.78 -10.26 -3.33
C ARG A 5 46.58 -10.46 -4.27
N LEU A 6 45.40 -10.05 -3.84
CA LEU A 6 44.28 -9.71 -4.77
C LEU A 6 43.03 -9.25 -4.01
N ILE A 7 43.19 -8.37 -3.00
CA ILE A 7 42.04 -7.64 -2.41
C ILE A 7 42.50 -6.18 -2.21
N ARG A 8 42.62 -5.45 -3.32
CA ARG A 8 42.83 -3.98 -3.29
C ARG A 8 42.53 -3.33 -4.65
N ARG A 9 41.44 -3.73 -5.34
CA ARG A 9 40.99 -3.01 -6.54
C ARG A 9 39.47 -3.16 -6.73
N GLY A 10 38.65 -2.78 -5.74
CA GLY A 10 37.21 -2.85 -5.84
C GLY A 10 36.46 -1.68 -5.20
N LEU A 11 37.14 -0.75 -4.54
CA LEU A 11 36.50 0.36 -3.81
C LEU A 11 36.67 1.74 -4.47
N GLY A 12 37.24 1.82 -5.64
CA GLY A 12 37.52 3.10 -6.33
C GLY A 12 36.51 3.53 -7.37
N ALA A 13 35.58 2.68 -7.79
CA ALA A 13 34.66 2.98 -8.91
C ALA A 13 33.25 3.42 -8.49
N ALA A 14 32.91 3.36 -7.22
CA ALA A 14 31.58 3.75 -6.72
C ALA A 14 31.48 5.21 -6.24
N LEU A 15 32.58 5.96 -6.19
CA LEU A 15 32.62 7.33 -5.66
C LEU A 15 32.75 8.42 -6.73
N LEU A 16 32.79 8.09 -8.01
CA LEU A 16 33.03 9.06 -9.10
C LEU A 16 31.78 9.46 -9.90
N CYS A 17 30.59 9.04 -9.51
CA CYS A 17 29.34 9.45 -10.17
C CYS A 17 28.53 10.52 -9.40
N LEU A 18 29.10 11.17 -8.40
CA LEU A 18 28.35 12.12 -7.55
C LEU A 18 28.69 13.60 -7.77
N VAL A 19 29.49 13.97 -8.75
CA VAL A 19 29.86 15.38 -9.01
C VAL A 19 29.71 15.68 -10.49
N LEU A 20 28.49 15.97 -10.96
CA LEU A 20 28.18 16.77 -12.14
C LEU A 20 26.67 17.08 -12.20
N ALA A 21 26.19 17.85 -11.21
CA ALA A 21 24.90 18.52 -11.30
C ALA A 21 25.15 20.02 -11.46
N ALA A 22 25.33 20.46 -12.69
CA ALA A 22 25.21 21.89 -13.00
C ALA A 22 23.76 22.35 -12.84
N PRO A 23 23.50 23.55 -12.30
CA PRO A 23 22.14 24.06 -12.21
C PRO A 23 21.67 24.53 -13.60
N LEU A 24 20.74 23.78 -14.19
CA LEU A 24 19.95 24.32 -15.29
C LEU A 24 18.97 25.35 -14.72
N ALA A 25 19.15 26.58 -15.06
CA ALA A 25 18.22 27.67 -14.80
C ALA A 25 16.86 27.31 -15.44
N ALA A 26 15.83 27.18 -14.62
CA ALA A 26 14.47 27.00 -15.05
C ALA A 26 13.97 28.36 -15.59
N GLN A 27 13.72 28.46 -16.87
CA GLN A 27 12.93 29.53 -17.45
C GLN A 27 11.48 29.34 -17.05
N ASP A 28 10.93 30.26 -16.28
CA ASP A 28 9.51 30.41 -15.97
C ASP A 28 8.75 30.82 -17.23
N THR A 29 8.24 29.86 -17.98
CA THR A 29 7.19 30.09 -18.97
C THR A 29 5.86 29.76 -18.30
N THR A 30 5.11 30.77 -17.90
CA THR A 30 3.71 30.71 -17.47
C THR A 30 2.82 30.34 -18.67
N ALA A 31 2.84 29.08 -19.09
CA ALA A 31 2.00 28.60 -20.17
C ALA A 31 0.55 28.47 -19.69
N THR A 32 -0.30 29.37 -20.15
CA THR A 32 -1.77 29.28 -19.96
C THR A 32 -2.32 28.03 -20.66
N ARG A 33 -3.17 27.28 -19.97
CA ARG A 33 -3.86 26.10 -20.51
C ARG A 33 -5.34 26.34 -20.68
N THR A 34 -5.97 25.56 -21.58
CA THR A 34 -7.41 25.60 -21.84
C THR A 34 -8.06 24.27 -21.48
N ALA A 35 -9.28 24.36 -20.95
CA ALA A 35 -10.19 23.24 -20.70
C ALA A 35 -11.60 23.65 -21.14
N ALA A 36 -12.56 22.74 -21.11
CA ALA A 36 -13.95 23.05 -21.44
C ALA A 36 -14.85 22.91 -20.20
N VAL A 37 -15.95 23.66 -20.18
CA VAL A 37 -17.07 23.42 -19.27
C VAL A 37 -17.72 22.10 -19.66
N THR A 38 -17.71 21.12 -18.73
CA THR A 38 -18.18 19.75 -19.01
C THR A 38 -19.58 19.48 -18.45
N TYR A 39 -19.99 20.21 -17.41
CA TYR A 39 -21.30 20.01 -16.79
C TYR A 39 -21.71 21.24 -15.97
N LEU A 40 -23.01 21.52 -15.91
CA LEU A 40 -23.61 22.60 -15.12
C LEU A 40 -24.63 21.99 -14.14
N ALA A 41 -24.51 22.27 -12.85
CA ALA A 41 -25.42 21.78 -11.83
C ALA A 41 -25.80 22.90 -10.84
N GLY A 42 -26.95 23.48 -11.01
CA GLY A 42 -27.41 24.60 -10.19
C GLY A 42 -26.41 25.77 -10.24
N THR A 43 -25.80 26.13 -9.12
CA THR A 43 -24.79 27.20 -9.02
C THR A 43 -23.36 26.72 -9.27
N SER A 44 -23.14 25.43 -9.52
CA SER A 44 -21.82 24.84 -9.70
C SER A 44 -21.51 24.56 -11.17
N VAL A 45 -20.31 24.99 -11.61
CA VAL A 45 -19.80 24.79 -12.97
C VAL A 45 -18.69 23.75 -12.90
N TYR A 46 -18.78 22.69 -13.70
CA TYR A 46 -17.75 21.65 -13.76
C TYR A 46 -16.87 21.84 -14.99
N VAL A 47 -15.56 21.87 -14.75
CA VAL A 47 -14.55 22.09 -15.77
C VAL A 47 -13.73 20.81 -15.96
N GLY A 48 -13.47 20.41 -17.20
CA GLY A 48 -12.69 19.22 -17.58
C GLY A 48 -11.19 19.34 -17.32
N ALA A 49 -10.80 20.03 -16.27
CA ALA A 49 -9.44 20.16 -15.77
C ALA A 49 -9.43 19.96 -14.26
N GLY A 50 -8.61 19.02 -13.80
CA GLY A 50 -8.48 18.70 -12.39
C GLY A 50 -7.02 18.81 -11.92
N ARG A 51 -6.69 18.13 -10.83
CA ARG A 51 -5.34 18.09 -10.26
C ARG A 51 -4.29 17.64 -11.27
N ASP A 52 -4.61 16.67 -12.13
CA ASP A 52 -3.69 16.15 -13.16
C ASP A 52 -3.38 17.18 -14.25
N ALA A 53 -4.24 18.17 -14.41
CA ALA A 53 -4.06 19.27 -15.34
C ALA A 53 -3.36 20.50 -14.70
N GLY A 54 -3.02 20.42 -13.41
CA GLY A 54 -2.35 21.49 -12.68
C GLY A 54 -3.30 22.52 -12.09
N VAL A 55 -4.59 22.22 -11.95
CA VAL A 55 -5.55 23.07 -11.26
C VAL A 55 -5.48 22.82 -9.76
N ALA A 56 -5.54 23.86 -8.93
CA ALA A 56 -5.57 23.80 -7.47
C ALA A 56 -6.88 24.39 -6.92
N GLU A 57 -7.29 23.96 -5.72
CA GLU A 57 -8.43 24.56 -5.01
C GLU A 57 -8.16 26.04 -4.75
N GLY A 58 -9.15 26.89 -4.96
CA GLY A 58 -9.02 28.35 -4.84
C GLY A 58 -8.49 29.04 -6.10
N THR A 59 -8.06 28.31 -7.14
CA THR A 59 -7.60 28.89 -8.41
C THR A 59 -8.77 29.59 -9.11
N LEU A 60 -8.49 30.79 -9.65
CA LEU A 60 -9.42 31.52 -10.50
C LEU A 60 -9.27 31.03 -11.94
N LEU A 61 -10.38 30.68 -12.57
CA LEU A 61 -10.48 30.23 -13.95
C LEU A 61 -11.30 31.24 -14.73
N THR A 62 -10.91 31.58 -15.96
CA THR A 62 -11.65 32.52 -16.79
C THR A 62 -12.35 31.77 -17.93
N VAL A 63 -13.65 31.98 -18.07
CA VAL A 63 -14.49 31.37 -19.12
C VAL A 63 -14.58 32.29 -20.32
N PHE A 64 -14.37 31.73 -21.51
CA PHE A 64 -14.42 32.42 -22.77
C PHE A 64 -15.37 31.73 -23.75
N ARG A 65 -16.07 32.56 -24.55
CA ARG A 65 -16.78 32.10 -25.74
C ARG A 65 -16.28 32.90 -26.95
N GLY A 66 -15.48 32.24 -27.79
CA GLY A 66 -14.71 32.95 -28.83
C GLY A 66 -13.65 33.88 -28.20
N ALA A 67 -13.74 35.17 -28.48
CA ALA A 67 -12.84 36.19 -27.92
C ALA A 67 -13.41 36.88 -26.67
N ALA A 68 -14.67 36.67 -26.35
CA ALA A 68 -15.34 37.34 -25.22
C ALA A 68 -15.16 36.58 -23.90
N THR A 69 -14.82 37.30 -22.82
CA THR A 69 -14.83 36.77 -21.45
C THR A 69 -16.28 36.72 -20.95
N ILE A 70 -16.75 35.52 -20.58
CA ILE A 70 -18.13 35.28 -20.16
C ILE A 70 -18.26 35.29 -18.63
N ALA A 71 -17.28 34.67 -17.93
CA ALA A 71 -17.33 34.55 -16.48
C ALA A 71 -15.95 34.29 -15.87
N THR A 72 -15.85 34.53 -14.56
CA THR A 72 -14.73 34.09 -13.73
C THR A 72 -15.26 33.09 -12.71
N LEU A 73 -14.60 31.93 -12.64
CA LEU A 73 -14.92 30.83 -11.75
C LEU A 73 -13.84 30.68 -10.69
N LYS A 74 -14.22 30.27 -9.49
CA LYS A 74 -13.29 29.86 -8.42
C LYS A 74 -13.44 28.38 -8.16
N VAL A 75 -12.34 27.67 -8.17
CA VAL A 75 -12.32 26.23 -7.89
C VAL A 75 -12.62 25.98 -6.41
N VAL A 76 -13.71 25.27 -6.13
CA VAL A 76 -14.15 24.92 -4.76
C VAL A 76 -13.79 23.50 -4.43
N PHE A 77 -13.87 22.60 -5.42
CA PHE A 77 -13.56 21.17 -5.24
C PHE A 77 -12.80 20.62 -6.44
N LEU A 78 -11.86 19.71 -6.19
CA LEU A 78 -10.99 19.12 -7.19
C LEU A 78 -10.97 17.61 -7.14
N SER A 79 -11.28 16.98 -8.26
CA SER A 79 -10.90 15.59 -8.54
C SER A 79 -9.58 15.52 -9.32
N SER A 80 -9.14 14.31 -9.65
CA SER A 80 -7.96 14.14 -10.50
C SER A 80 -8.11 14.80 -11.87
N ARG A 81 -9.34 14.84 -12.41
CA ARG A 81 -9.61 15.23 -13.82
C ARG A 81 -10.63 16.36 -13.99
N GLN A 82 -11.36 16.72 -12.94
CA GLN A 82 -12.42 17.73 -12.99
C GLN A 82 -12.31 18.66 -11.79
N ALA A 83 -12.65 19.92 -12.02
CA ALA A 83 -12.86 20.91 -10.98
C ALA A 83 -14.34 21.25 -10.90
N SER A 84 -14.89 21.29 -9.70
CA SER A 84 -16.16 21.94 -9.40
C SER A 84 -15.88 23.38 -9.00
N CYS A 85 -16.49 24.31 -9.68
CA CYS A 85 -16.24 25.74 -9.54
C CYS A 85 -17.51 26.48 -9.17
N GLU A 86 -17.36 27.54 -8.41
CA GLU A 86 -18.39 28.50 -8.09
C GLU A 86 -18.19 29.74 -8.96
N VAL A 87 -19.29 30.35 -9.43
CA VAL A 87 -19.24 31.55 -10.25
C VAL A 87 -18.96 32.76 -9.37
N VAL A 88 -17.81 33.40 -9.57
CA VAL A 88 -17.42 34.63 -8.86
C VAL A 88 -18.02 35.87 -9.53
N SER A 89 -17.99 35.91 -10.87
CA SER A 89 -18.61 36.97 -11.67
C SER A 89 -18.98 36.40 -13.04
N ALA A 90 -20.09 36.84 -13.59
CA ALA A 90 -20.53 36.48 -14.93
C ALA A 90 -21.08 37.71 -15.66
N THR A 91 -20.66 37.88 -16.92
CA THR A 91 -21.17 38.91 -17.85
C THR A 91 -22.11 38.28 -18.88
N GLY A 92 -22.25 36.94 -18.89
CA GLY A 92 -23.15 36.19 -19.74
C GLY A 92 -23.45 34.80 -19.16
N GLU A 93 -24.40 34.11 -19.75
CA GLU A 93 -24.77 32.75 -19.34
C GLU A 93 -23.71 31.74 -19.78
N ILE A 94 -23.21 30.93 -18.84
CA ILE A 94 -22.19 29.89 -19.09
C ILE A 94 -22.89 28.69 -19.74
N GLN A 95 -22.31 28.16 -20.82
CA GLN A 95 -22.83 27.03 -21.58
C GLN A 95 -21.85 25.85 -21.59
N LEU A 96 -22.39 24.66 -21.83
CA LEU A 96 -21.58 23.46 -22.04
C LEU A 96 -20.67 23.66 -23.27
N GLY A 97 -19.37 23.36 -23.11
CA GLY A 97 -18.37 23.51 -24.16
C GLY A 97 -17.64 24.86 -24.17
N ASP A 98 -18.04 25.84 -23.33
CA ASP A 98 -17.30 27.09 -23.20
C ASP A 98 -15.84 26.81 -22.81
N SER A 99 -14.90 27.58 -23.38
CA SER A 99 -13.48 27.42 -23.12
C SER A 99 -13.08 28.09 -21.81
N VAL A 100 -12.34 27.39 -20.98
CA VAL A 100 -11.85 27.87 -19.68
C VAL A 100 -10.34 27.99 -19.72
N ARG A 101 -9.80 29.17 -19.45
CA ARG A 101 -8.35 29.41 -19.36
C ARG A 101 -7.90 29.45 -17.90
N TYR A 102 -6.73 28.87 -17.66
CA TYR A 102 -6.09 28.87 -16.34
C TYR A 102 -4.57 28.74 -16.45
N VAL A 103 -3.88 29.22 -15.44
CA VAL A 103 -2.44 29.02 -15.27
C VAL A 103 -2.24 27.78 -14.42
N PRO A 104 -1.59 26.72 -14.93
CA PRO A 104 -1.34 25.53 -14.13
C PRO A 104 -0.41 25.88 -12.98
N THR A 105 -0.89 25.74 -11.76
CA THR A 105 0.00 25.66 -10.60
C THR A 105 0.84 24.41 -10.78
N ALA A 106 2.16 24.47 -10.69
CA ALA A 106 3.07 23.35 -10.95
C ALA A 106 2.55 22.12 -10.21
N ALA A 107 1.98 21.17 -10.96
CA ALA A 107 1.32 20.01 -10.41
C ALA A 107 2.34 19.22 -9.61
N ALA A 108 2.11 19.05 -8.32
CA ALA A 108 2.77 18.01 -7.55
C ALA A 108 2.56 16.69 -8.32
N ALA A 109 3.62 16.17 -8.90
CA ALA A 109 3.60 14.93 -9.65
C ALA A 109 2.97 13.87 -8.74
N VAL A 110 1.85 13.29 -9.21
CA VAL A 110 1.23 12.13 -8.55
C VAL A 110 2.26 11.02 -8.64
N VAL A 111 2.98 10.85 -7.55
CA VAL A 111 3.80 9.67 -7.31
C VAL A 111 2.84 8.50 -7.37
N ALA A 112 3.04 7.56 -8.30
CA ALA A 112 2.51 6.23 -8.18
C ALA A 112 3.16 5.62 -6.93
N ALA A 113 2.59 5.90 -5.78
CA ALA A 113 2.89 5.21 -4.56
C ALA A 113 2.46 3.76 -4.80
N GLY A 114 3.37 2.81 -4.68
CA GLY A 114 3.02 1.51 -4.13
C GLY A 114 2.18 1.74 -2.88
N PRO A 115 1.43 0.77 -2.33
CA PRO A 115 0.36 1.04 -1.39
C PRO A 115 0.88 1.94 -0.27
N ALA A 116 0.89 3.23 -0.56
CA ALA A 116 1.17 4.25 0.43
C ALA A 116 0.12 4.00 1.49
N ARG A 117 0.55 3.62 2.67
CA ARG A 117 -0.30 3.75 3.85
C ARG A 117 -0.88 5.15 3.76
N ARG A 118 -2.12 5.25 3.27
CA ARG A 118 -2.86 6.50 3.31
C ARG A 118 -2.74 6.96 4.74
N ARG A 119 -1.92 8.00 4.99
CA ARG A 119 -2.09 8.75 6.24
C ARG A 119 -3.58 9.00 6.31
N PRO A 120 -4.25 8.68 7.42
CA PRO A 120 -5.65 9.02 7.56
C PRO A 120 -5.73 10.49 7.18
N ARG A 121 -6.50 10.79 6.14
CA ARG A 121 -6.78 12.17 5.75
C ARG A 121 -7.28 12.78 7.03
N ALA A 122 -6.56 13.76 7.60
CA ALA A 122 -7.01 14.43 8.81
C ALA A 122 -8.43 14.89 8.52
N PHE A 123 -9.41 14.25 9.15
CA PHE A 123 -10.80 14.61 8.99
C PHE A 123 -10.91 16.05 9.48
N ARG A 124 -11.08 16.98 8.55
CA ARG A 124 -11.27 18.39 8.84
C ARG A 124 -12.73 18.59 9.23
N GLY A 125 -13.06 18.33 10.46
CA GLY A 125 -14.35 18.60 11.06
C GLY A 125 -14.53 17.83 12.35
N PRO A 126 -15.12 18.43 13.40
CA PRO A 126 -15.54 17.72 14.58
C PRO A 126 -16.59 16.68 14.15
N GLY A 127 -16.39 15.42 14.50
CA GLY A 127 -17.40 14.41 14.21
C GLY A 127 -16.86 12.99 14.20
N LEU A 128 -17.81 12.07 14.27
CA LEU A 128 -17.60 10.65 14.15
C LEU A 128 -17.80 10.24 12.69
N HIS A 129 -16.82 9.59 12.12
CA HIS A 129 -16.86 9.04 10.77
C HIS A 129 -16.64 7.55 10.85
N GLY A 130 -17.26 6.81 9.95
CA GLY A 130 -17.10 5.37 9.99
C GLY A 130 -17.44 4.67 8.70
N ARG A 131 -17.28 3.36 8.76
CA ARG A 131 -17.80 2.44 7.77
C ARG A 131 -18.32 1.19 8.46
N VAL A 132 -19.38 0.65 7.89
CA VAL A 132 -19.89 -0.70 8.14
C VAL A 132 -19.75 -1.47 6.84
N GLY A 133 -19.17 -2.66 6.90
CA GLY A 133 -19.00 -3.53 5.74
C GLY A 133 -19.55 -4.93 6.01
N ALA A 134 -20.22 -5.50 5.02
CA ALA A 134 -20.59 -6.92 4.97
C ALA A 134 -19.95 -7.55 3.74
N ARG A 135 -19.44 -8.77 3.87
CA ARG A 135 -18.82 -9.51 2.77
C ARG A 135 -19.23 -10.96 2.82
N TYR A 136 -19.37 -11.55 1.66
CA TYR A 136 -19.64 -12.96 1.50
C TYR A 136 -18.69 -13.54 0.47
N LEU A 137 -17.95 -14.55 0.87
CA LEU A 137 -17.03 -15.30 0.01
C LEU A 137 -17.48 -16.74 -0.02
N VAL A 138 -17.56 -17.31 -1.21
CA VAL A 138 -17.81 -18.74 -1.42
C VAL A 138 -16.84 -19.27 -2.46
N THR A 139 -16.32 -20.46 -2.18
CA THR A 139 -15.58 -21.27 -3.15
C THR A 139 -16.20 -22.64 -3.24
N SER A 140 -16.19 -23.22 -4.43
CA SER A 140 -16.57 -24.62 -4.66
C SER A 140 -15.59 -25.26 -5.63
N GLU A 141 -15.30 -26.54 -5.43
CA GLU A 141 -14.41 -27.33 -6.27
C GLU A 141 -15.16 -28.59 -6.76
N ASP A 142 -15.03 -28.88 -8.06
CA ASP A 142 -15.63 -30.04 -8.74
C ASP A 142 -14.54 -30.78 -9.55
N PRO A 143 -14.41 -32.12 -9.49
CA PRO A 143 -15.13 -33.05 -8.64
C PRO A 143 -14.61 -33.03 -7.20
N GLY A 144 -15.44 -33.40 -6.26
CA GLY A 144 -15.02 -33.51 -4.84
C GLY A 144 -15.92 -32.73 -3.89
N ASN A 145 -16.70 -31.77 -4.41
CA ASN A 145 -17.63 -30.93 -3.64
C ASN A 145 -16.99 -30.35 -2.36
N VAL A 146 -15.71 -29.99 -2.47
CA VAL A 146 -14.94 -29.36 -1.41
C VAL A 146 -15.01 -27.87 -1.63
N GLY A 147 -15.39 -27.15 -0.62
CA GLY A 147 -15.49 -25.72 -0.73
C GLY A 147 -15.58 -25.05 0.63
N PHE A 148 -15.72 -23.75 0.63
CA PHE A 148 -16.03 -23.03 1.86
C PHE A 148 -16.91 -21.83 1.62
N THR A 149 -17.66 -21.45 2.65
CA THR A 149 -18.39 -20.20 2.71
C THR A 149 -17.85 -19.36 3.87
N GLN A 150 -17.71 -18.05 3.63
CA GLN A 150 -17.17 -17.15 4.63
C GLN A 150 -17.92 -15.81 4.63
N PRO A 151 -19.06 -15.71 5.32
CA PRO A 151 -19.65 -14.44 5.69
C PRO A 151 -18.73 -13.70 6.67
N SER A 152 -18.61 -12.39 6.49
CA SER A 152 -17.85 -11.52 7.38
C SER A 152 -18.47 -10.12 7.46
N ALA A 153 -18.26 -9.45 8.58
CA ALA A 153 -18.66 -8.06 8.78
C ALA A 153 -17.52 -7.26 9.42
N ASP A 154 -17.44 -5.99 9.09
CA ASP A 154 -16.51 -5.06 9.72
C ASP A 154 -17.20 -3.75 10.11
N LEU A 155 -16.76 -3.19 11.25
CA LEU A 155 -17.13 -1.88 11.74
C LEU A 155 -15.85 -1.09 12.02
N ARG A 156 -15.71 0.05 11.40
CA ARG A 156 -14.63 0.98 11.70
C ARG A 156 -15.18 2.36 12.00
N LEU A 157 -14.80 2.89 13.15
CA LEU A 157 -15.16 4.22 13.62
C LEU A 157 -13.90 5.02 13.88
N MET A 158 -13.90 6.27 13.48
CA MET A 158 -12.84 7.23 13.78
C MET A 158 -13.49 8.58 14.09
N GLY A 159 -13.11 9.15 15.20
CA GLY A 159 -13.57 10.46 15.61
C GLY A 159 -12.40 11.33 16.06
N GLN A 160 -12.50 12.61 15.83
CA GLN A 160 -11.59 13.62 16.36
C GLN A 160 -12.44 14.78 16.88
N ASP A 161 -11.94 15.46 17.90
CA ASP A 161 -12.62 16.59 18.52
C ASP A 161 -14.08 16.28 18.89
N LEU A 162 -14.30 15.08 19.44
CA LEU A 162 -15.62 14.62 19.84
C LEU A 162 -16.24 15.59 20.85
N TRP A 163 -17.46 16.02 20.60
CA TRP A 163 -18.21 16.98 21.44
C TRP A 163 -17.48 18.30 21.68
N GLY A 164 -16.61 18.74 20.77
CA GLY A 164 -15.83 19.96 20.92
C GLY A 164 -14.67 19.86 21.92
N THR A 165 -14.31 18.63 22.30
CA THR A 165 -13.14 18.34 23.15
C THR A 165 -11.96 17.90 22.30
N SER A 166 -10.77 17.85 22.90
CA SER A 166 -9.58 17.28 22.23
C SER A 166 -9.57 15.75 22.22
N LEU A 167 -10.68 15.10 22.56
CA LEU A 167 -10.81 13.65 22.61
C LEU A 167 -11.16 13.09 21.23
N GLY A 168 -10.56 11.96 20.92
CA GLY A 168 -10.83 11.16 19.71
C GLY A 168 -11.08 9.71 20.07
N LEU A 169 -11.65 8.98 19.10
CA LEU A 169 -11.91 7.55 19.18
C LEU A 169 -11.37 6.89 17.91
N ALA A 170 -10.73 5.73 18.09
CA ALA A 170 -10.39 4.83 16.99
C ALA A 170 -10.86 3.42 17.34
N PHE A 171 -11.74 2.87 16.48
CA PHE A 171 -12.30 1.53 16.66
C PHE A 171 -12.32 0.78 15.32
N ASP A 172 -11.83 -0.48 15.31
CA ASP A 172 -11.87 -1.39 14.16
C ASP A 172 -12.18 -2.81 14.66
N LEU A 173 -13.36 -3.29 14.35
CA LEU A 173 -13.87 -4.63 14.70
C LEU A 173 -14.13 -5.40 13.41
N ARG A 174 -13.72 -6.67 13.37
CA ARG A 174 -14.03 -7.58 12.26
C ARG A 174 -14.46 -8.93 12.79
N THR A 175 -15.53 -9.45 12.22
CA THR A 175 -16.02 -10.80 12.48
C THR A 175 -16.12 -11.59 11.20
N ARG A 176 -15.82 -12.88 11.28
CA ARG A 176 -16.01 -13.82 10.18
C ARG A 176 -16.42 -15.17 10.71
N ARG A 177 -17.19 -15.89 9.92
CA ARG A 177 -17.51 -17.29 10.14
C ARG A 177 -17.11 -18.06 8.88
N THR A 178 -16.31 -19.08 9.00
CA THR A 178 -15.89 -19.94 7.88
C THR A 178 -16.50 -21.32 8.08
N THR A 179 -17.30 -21.76 7.13
CA THR A 179 -17.81 -23.13 7.05
C THR A 179 -17.06 -23.81 5.90
N ARG A 180 -16.35 -24.89 6.17
CA ARG A 180 -15.64 -25.69 5.16
C ARG A 180 -16.33 -27.02 4.98
N ASP A 181 -16.69 -27.30 3.74
CA ASP A 181 -17.16 -28.59 3.36
C ASP A 181 -15.99 -29.58 3.29
N ARG A 182 -16.26 -30.85 3.57
CA ARG A 182 -15.28 -31.91 3.49
C ARG A 182 -15.81 -32.97 2.50
N SER A 183 -14.89 -33.58 1.76
CA SER A 183 -15.24 -34.72 0.89
C SER A 183 -15.84 -35.88 1.67
N THR A 184 -15.46 -36.04 2.94
CA THR A 184 -15.98 -37.06 3.84
C THR A 184 -16.16 -36.47 5.24
N GLY A 185 -17.34 -36.65 5.84
CA GLY A 185 -17.66 -36.21 7.20
C GLY A 185 -18.36 -34.83 7.27
N PRO A 186 -18.70 -34.38 8.48
CA PRO A 186 -19.40 -33.10 8.68
C PRO A 186 -18.54 -31.91 8.35
N ALA A 187 -19.18 -30.83 7.89
CA ALA A 187 -18.54 -29.53 7.66
C ALA A 187 -17.92 -28.98 8.95
N THR A 188 -16.77 -28.33 8.81
CA THR A 188 -16.13 -27.65 9.95
C THR A 188 -16.49 -26.18 9.97
N VAL A 189 -16.81 -25.68 11.14
CA VAL A 189 -17.17 -24.27 11.36
C VAL A 189 -16.13 -23.60 12.26
N ASP A 190 -15.54 -22.51 11.79
CA ASP A 190 -14.62 -21.66 12.56
C ASP A 190 -15.15 -20.22 12.55
N GLY A 191 -15.45 -19.71 13.75
CA GLY A 191 -15.89 -18.32 13.95
C GLY A 191 -14.80 -17.49 14.62
N ARG A 192 -14.52 -16.30 14.11
CA ARG A 192 -13.52 -15.40 14.70
C ARG A 192 -14.01 -13.97 14.70
N THR A 193 -13.98 -13.36 15.90
CA THR A 193 -14.18 -11.92 16.06
C THR A 193 -12.89 -11.32 16.59
N ARG A 194 -12.41 -10.26 15.94
CA ARG A 194 -11.15 -9.60 16.26
C ARG A 194 -11.34 -8.10 16.37
N VAL A 195 -10.86 -7.55 17.49
CA VAL A 195 -10.75 -6.11 17.67
C VAL A 195 -9.32 -5.70 17.24
N TYR A 196 -9.22 -4.99 16.15
CA TYR A 196 -7.94 -4.50 15.62
C TYR A 196 -7.54 -3.15 16.20
N GLN A 197 -8.52 -2.36 16.62
CA GLN A 197 -8.28 -1.08 17.26
C GLN A 197 -9.42 -0.77 18.22
N ALA A 198 -9.10 -0.30 19.41
CA ALA A 198 -10.04 0.20 20.41
C ALA A 198 -9.28 1.17 21.31
N ALA A 199 -9.14 2.42 20.88
CA ALA A 199 -8.31 3.41 21.55
C ALA A 199 -9.05 4.74 21.72
N LEU A 200 -8.88 5.34 22.87
CA LEU A 200 -9.16 6.75 23.12
C LEU A 200 -7.91 7.56 22.81
N LEU A 201 -8.09 8.63 22.07
CA LEU A 201 -7.03 9.50 21.63
C LEU A 201 -7.23 10.89 22.24
N TRP A 202 -6.17 11.50 22.69
CA TRP A 202 -6.16 12.92 23.04
C TRP A 202 -5.20 13.65 22.11
N ASN A 203 -5.72 14.65 21.40
CA ASN A 203 -4.97 15.42 20.41
C ASN A 203 -5.53 16.86 20.39
N SER A 204 -5.00 17.70 21.26
CA SER A 204 -5.43 19.09 21.32
C SER A 204 -4.87 19.90 20.14
N PRO A 205 -5.71 20.64 19.39
CA PRO A 205 -5.26 21.51 18.33
C PRO A 205 -4.22 22.54 18.85
N GLY A 206 -3.05 22.57 18.20
CA GLY A 206 -1.95 23.45 18.59
C GLY A 206 -1.06 22.95 19.75
N ALA A 207 -1.43 21.88 20.45
CA ALA A 207 -0.53 21.23 21.40
C ALA A 207 0.47 20.33 20.67
N PRO A 208 1.74 20.32 21.08
CA PRO A 208 2.73 19.43 20.49
C PRO A 208 2.55 17.96 20.91
N PHE A 209 1.73 17.69 21.90
CA PHE A 209 1.54 16.36 22.45
C PHE A 209 0.28 15.69 21.91
N ARG A 210 0.40 14.38 21.67
CA ARG A 210 -0.70 13.47 21.39
C ARG A 210 -0.56 12.24 22.27
N MET A 211 -1.66 11.76 22.82
CA MET A 211 -1.69 10.58 23.68
C MET A 211 -2.78 9.63 23.19
N GLY A 212 -2.51 8.33 23.27
CA GLY A 212 -3.48 7.28 22.97
C GLY A 212 -3.44 6.22 24.07
N ILE A 213 -4.63 5.72 24.48
CA ILE A 213 -4.77 4.63 25.44
C ILE A 213 -5.71 3.57 24.88
N GLY A 214 -5.35 2.30 25.03
CA GLY A 214 -6.09 1.14 24.55
C GLY A 214 -5.38 0.41 23.45
N ARG A 215 -6.13 -0.35 22.64
CA ARG A 215 -5.58 -1.13 21.51
C ARG A 215 -5.29 -0.24 20.32
N GLN A 216 -4.03 -0.17 19.92
CA GLN A 216 -3.57 0.75 18.89
C GLN A 216 -2.35 0.23 18.10
N TYR A 217 -2.09 0.87 16.97
CA TYR A 217 -0.94 0.60 16.12
C TYR A 217 0.17 1.62 16.34
N LEU A 218 1.41 1.16 16.29
CA LEU A 218 2.58 2.02 16.19
C LEU A 218 2.88 2.34 14.72
N GLY A 219 2.54 3.54 14.29
CA GLY A 219 2.70 3.94 12.89
C GLY A 219 4.15 4.01 12.41
N ALA A 220 5.10 4.25 13.30
CA ALA A 220 6.51 4.41 13.01
C ALA A 220 7.34 3.14 13.21
N VAL A 221 6.80 2.11 13.88
CA VAL A 221 7.52 0.86 14.16
C VAL A 221 6.77 -0.29 13.51
N THR A 222 7.34 -0.82 12.43
CA THR A 222 6.67 -1.89 11.65
C THR A 222 6.69 -3.25 12.35
N SER A 223 7.66 -3.48 13.22
CA SER A 223 7.85 -4.75 13.94
C SER A 223 6.99 -4.90 15.18
N VAL A 224 6.45 -3.80 15.72
CA VAL A 224 5.39 -3.81 16.73
C VAL A 224 4.10 -3.39 16.05
N SER A 225 3.28 -4.38 15.69
CA SER A 225 2.11 -4.11 14.86
C SER A 225 0.90 -3.64 15.66
N LEU A 226 0.66 -4.22 16.82
CA LEU A 226 -0.54 -4.00 17.63
C LEU A 226 -0.20 -4.22 19.11
N PHE A 227 -0.63 -3.32 19.98
CA PHE A 227 -0.46 -3.44 21.43
C PHE A 227 -1.65 -2.82 22.17
N ASP A 228 -1.89 -3.32 23.35
CA ASP A 228 -2.87 -2.81 24.33
C ASP A 228 -2.10 -2.01 25.39
N GLY A 229 -2.15 -0.67 25.31
CA GLY A 229 -1.31 0.15 26.17
C GLY A 229 -1.45 1.64 25.97
N VAL A 230 -0.40 2.36 26.30
CA VAL A 230 -0.31 3.82 26.22
C VAL A 230 0.78 4.20 25.20
N LEU A 231 0.45 5.17 24.35
CA LEU A 231 1.38 5.83 23.42
C LEU A 231 1.33 7.33 23.71
N THR A 232 2.49 7.94 23.87
CA THR A 232 2.61 9.40 23.96
C THR A 232 3.57 9.87 22.88
N GLU A 233 3.13 10.83 22.05
CA GLU A 233 3.92 11.42 20.98
C GLU A 233 4.07 12.92 21.19
N PHE A 234 5.27 13.40 20.97
CA PHE A 234 5.58 14.83 20.85
C PHE A 234 5.79 15.14 19.37
N ASN A 235 5.02 16.07 18.82
CA ASN A 235 5.04 16.45 17.42
C ASN A 235 5.57 17.87 17.25
N GLY A 236 6.86 18.01 16.97
CA GLY A 236 7.48 19.27 16.58
C GLY A 236 7.42 19.50 15.07
N ARG A 237 7.93 20.65 14.64
CA ARG A 237 7.91 21.07 13.22
C ARG A 237 8.71 20.13 12.32
N HIS A 238 9.83 19.61 12.80
CA HIS A 238 10.78 18.77 12.06
C HIS A 238 11.17 17.51 12.81
N VAL A 239 10.71 17.35 14.05
CA VAL A 239 11.04 16.23 14.92
C VAL A 239 9.76 15.73 15.59
N THR A 240 9.56 14.42 15.56
CA THR A 240 8.53 13.73 16.34
C THR A 240 9.23 12.73 17.25
N GLY A 241 8.96 12.77 18.53
CA GLY A 241 9.44 11.78 19.50
C GLY A 241 8.25 11.02 20.09
N ALA A 242 8.43 9.74 20.40
CA ALA A 242 7.37 8.96 21.04
C ALA A 242 7.93 7.92 22.00
N VAL A 243 7.14 7.64 23.02
CA VAL A 243 7.33 6.51 23.94
C VAL A 243 6.02 5.74 24.06
N PHE A 244 6.14 4.43 24.21
CA PHE A 244 4.99 3.55 24.37
C PHE A 244 5.29 2.41 25.32
N GLY A 245 4.22 1.87 25.92
CA GLY A 245 4.29 0.68 26.74
C GLY A 245 2.92 0.02 26.84
N GLY A 246 2.93 -1.30 26.88
CA GLY A 246 1.70 -2.08 26.91
C GLY A 246 1.94 -3.58 26.86
N VAL A 247 0.95 -4.31 26.36
CA VAL A 247 0.98 -5.77 26.22
C VAL A 247 0.59 -6.16 24.79
N GLU A 248 1.14 -7.26 24.28
CA GLU A 248 0.71 -7.82 23.01
C GLU A 248 -0.61 -8.58 23.17
N PRO A 249 -1.62 -8.34 22.33
CA PRO A 249 -2.80 -9.18 22.31
C PRO A 249 -2.46 -10.62 21.85
N GLU A 250 -3.29 -11.57 22.26
CA GLU A 250 -3.14 -12.98 21.86
C GLU A 250 -3.13 -13.10 20.32
N PRO A 251 -2.14 -13.80 19.70
CA PRO A 251 -1.92 -13.73 18.26
C PRO A 251 -3.06 -14.30 17.39
N LEU A 252 -3.79 -15.32 17.86
CA LEU A 252 -4.79 -16.01 17.04
C LEU A 252 -6.14 -15.32 17.05
N LYS A 253 -6.64 -14.93 18.22
CA LYS A 253 -7.98 -14.35 18.40
C LYS A 253 -7.93 -12.85 18.62
N LEU A 254 -6.75 -12.28 18.87
CA LEU A 254 -6.56 -10.90 19.31
C LEU A 254 -7.35 -10.58 20.60
N GLY A 255 -7.48 -11.58 21.48
CA GLY A 255 -7.97 -11.38 22.83
C GLY A 255 -6.98 -10.53 23.64
N PHE A 256 -7.40 -10.02 24.79
CA PHE A 256 -6.48 -9.42 25.74
C PHE A 256 -5.56 -10.51 26.31
N SER A 257 -4.25 -10.23 26.37
CA SER A 257 -3.26 -11.06 27.03
C SER A 257 -2.26 -10.15 27.76
N SER A 258 -1.79 -10.58 28.91
CA SER A 258 -0.74 -9.91 29.67
C SER A 258 0.60 -10.66 29.62
N ASP A 259 0.70 -11.70 28.77
CA ASP A 259 1.84 -12.62 28.72
C ASP A 259 3.10 -11.94 28.18
N VAL A 260 2.94 -11.11 27.16
CA VAL A 260 4.04 -10.39 26.53
C VAL A 260 3.86 -8.90 26.75
N ARG A 261 4.89 -8.26 27.29
CA ARG A 261 4.93 -6.83 27.58
C ARG A 261 5.92 -6.14 26.64
N ASP A 262 5.47 -5.08 26.01
CA ASP A 262 6.26 -4.26 25.11
C ASP A 262 6.51 -2.88 25.69
N VAL A 263 7.73 -2.39 25.52
CA VAL A 263 8.13 -1.02 25.84
C VAL A 263 9.10 -0.52 24.78
N GLY A 264 8.99 0.74 24.40
CA GLY A 264 9.90 1.30 23.42
C GLY A 264 9.70 2.78 23.21
N GLY A 265 10.53 3.31 22.33
CA GLY A 265 10.46 4.69 21.90
C GLY A 265 11.18 4.91 20.60
N TYR A 266 10.82 6.02 19.94
CA TYR A 266 11.46 6.43 18.70
C TYR A 266 11.56 7.94 18.58
N VAL A 267 12.50 8.36 17.74
CA VAL A 267 12.61 9.74 17.26
C VAL A 267 12.55 9.73 15.75
N GLN A 268 11.77 10.62 15.19
CA GLN A 268 11.58 10.79 13.76
C GLN A 268 11.93 12.21 13.36
N PHE A 269 12.83 12.34 12.41
CA PHE A 269 13.18 13.59 11.75
C PHE A 269 12.48 13.66 10.40
N HIS A 270 11.94 14.78 10.02
CA HIS A 270 11.22 14.91 8.76
C HIS A 270 11.29 16.32 8.16
N SER A 271 11.21 16.39 6.85
CA SER A 271 11.05 17.66 6.14
C SER A 271 9.68 18.27 6.39
N ALA A 272 9.53 19.56 6.06
CA ALA A 272 8.23 20.22 6.10
C ALA A 272 7.18 19.45 5.28
N PRO A 273 5.92 19.32 5.76
CA PRO A 273 4.89 18.48 5.13
C PRO A 273 4.52 18.86 3.70
N MET A 274 4.67 20.14 3.34
CA MET A 274 4.26 20.70 2.03
C MET A 274 5.40 20.85 1.02
N GLY A 275 6.61 20.34 1.31
CA GLY A 275 7.75 20.42 0.40
C GLY A 275 7.63 19.45 -0.80
N VAL A 276 8.16 19.87 -1.97
CA VAL A 276 8.31 18.99 -3.14
C VAL A 276 9.28 17.86 -2.85
N ASN A 277 10.32 18.14 -2.08
CA ASN A 277 11.29 17.16 -1.60
C ASN A 277 10.90 16.79 -0.17
N ARG A 278 10.52 15.55 0.04
CA ARG A 278 10.12 15.02 1.34
C ARG A 278 11.10 13.95 1.77
N TRP A 279 11.60 14.09 2.97
CA TRP A 279 12.41 13.07 3.59
C TRP A 279 11.94 12.84 5.03
N GLN A 280 12.17 11.63 5.48
CA GLN A 280 11.85 11.20 6.84
C GLN A 280 12.90 10.19 7.26
N PHE A 281 13.41 10.32 8.46
CA PHE A 281 14.28 9.37 9.11
C PHE A 281 13.73 9.06 10.50
N THR A 282 13.54 7.80 10.83
CA THR A 282 13.03 7.34 12.12
C THR A 282 13.99 6.33 12.70
N THR A 283 14.36 6.47 13.95
CA THR A 283 15.15 5.49 14.68
C THR A 283 14.58 5.29 16.08
N GLY A 284 14.76 4.10 16.62
CA GLY A 284 14.24 3.79 17.94
C GLY A 284 14.67 2.42 18.45
N VAL A 285 14.21 2.12 19.65
CA VAL A 285 14.46 0.85 20.33
C VAL A 285 13.18 0.27 20.89
N VAL A 286 13.09 -1.05 20.89
CA VAL A 286 11.93 -1.79 21.41
C VAL A 286 12.41 -2.98 22.22
N GLY A 287 11.81 -3.19 23.37
CA GLY A 287 11.96 -4.38 24.19
C GLY A 287 10.63 -5.08 24.37
N SER A 288 10.61 -6.37 24.17
CA SER A 288 9.49 -7.29 24.39
C SER A 288 9.89 -8.33 25.43
N TYR A 289 9.06 -8.57 26.44
CA TYR A 289 9.38 -9.39 27.62
C TYR A 289 8.24 -10.37 27.93
N GLN A 290 8.59 -11.62 28.19
CA GLN A 290 7.65 -12.69 28.54
C GLN A 290 8.12 -13.42 29.80
N GLY A 291 7.27 -13.49 30.83
CA GLY A 291 7.63 -14.14 32.09
C GLY A 291 8.87 -13.55 32.78
N GLY A 292 9.12 -12.25 32.64
CA GLY A 292 10.29 -11.55 33.17
C GLY A 292 11.58 -11.77 32.36
N ARG A 293 11.54 -12.50 31.24
CA ARG A 293 12.67 -12.73 30.34
C ARG A 293 12.53 -11.92 29.07
N SER A 294 13.66 -11.53 28.49
CA SER A 294 13.69 -10.87 27.19
C SER A 294 13.16 -11.82 26.10
N ASN A 295 12.06 -11.46 25.48
CA ASN A 295 11.49 -12.14 24.33
C ASN A 295 12.16 -11.65 23.04
N ARG A 296 12.24 -10.31 22.85
CA ARG A 296 12.95 -9.64 21.78
C ARG A 296 13.41 -8.25 22.20
N GLU A 297 14.64 -7.90 21.92
CA GLU A 297 15.15 -6.53 22.06
C GLU A 297 15.83 -6.13 20.77
N PHE A 298 15.43 -5.00 20.19
CA PHE A 298 15.99 -4.55 18.91
C PHE A 298 16.02 -3.05 18.78
N ALA A 299 16.96 -2.57 17.99
CA ALA A 299 17.01 -1.22 17.46
C ALA A 299 16.58 -1.22 16.00
N PHE A 300 15.98 -0.13 15.54
CA PHE A 300 15.60 0.02 14.14
C PHE A 300 15.93 1.39 13.60
N GLY A 301 16.15 1.45 12.28
CA GLY A 301 16.27 2.67 11.51
C GLY A 301 15.43 2.58 10.24
N GLN A 302 14.67 3.61 9.94
CA GLN A 302 13.87 3.73 8.72
C GLN A 302 14.16 5.07 8.05
N ALA A 303 14.34 5.07 6.75
CA ALA A 303 14.52 6.29 5.98
C ALA A 303 13.61 6.29 4.75
N SER A 304 13.09 7.44 4.41
CA SER A 304 12.40 7.65 3.15
C SER A 304 12.77 8.99 2.54
N LEU A 305 12.96 9.00 1.24
CA LEU A 305 13.20 10.21 0.43
C LEU A 305 12.25 10.18 -0.76
N SER A 306 11.57 11.26 -1.01
CA SER A 306 10.70 11.42 -2.17
C SER A 306 10.94 12.79 -2.79
N THR A 307 11.41 12.79 -4.03
CA THR A 307 11.61 13.96 -4.88
C THR A 307 10.81 13.78 -6.18
N ARG A 308 10.92 14.71 -7.12
CA ARG A 308 10.31 14.54 -8.45
C ARG A 308 10.91 13.36 -9.22
N ALA A 309 12.22 13.18 -9.15
CA ALA A 309 12.94 12.17 -9.91
C ALA A 309 13.17 10.88 -9.14
N VAL A 310 13.38 10.95 -7.82
CA VAL A 310 13.82 9.82 -6.99
C VAL A 310 12.86 9.59 -5.85
N SER A 311 12.53 8.32 -5.61
CA SER A 311 11.89 7.85 -4.38
C SER A 311 12.71 6.71 -3.80
N LEU A 312 13.12 6.82 -2.55
CA LEU A 312 13.89 5.80 -1.83
C LEU A 312 13.19 5.46 -0.53
N SER A 313 13.29 4.19 -0.12
CA SER A 313 12.83 3.72 1.20
C SER A 313 13.83 2.69 1.71
N ALA A 314 14.20 2.80 2.97
CA ALA A 314 15.10 1.87 3.65
C ALA A 314 14.56 1.54 5.05
N LEU A 315 14.79 0.31 5.48
CA LEU A 315 14.55 -0.18 6.84
C LEU A 315 15.69 -1.11 7.24
N GLN A 316 16.17 -0.94 8.44
CA GLN A 316 17.12 -1.85 9.08
C GLN A 316 16.64 -2.14 10.50
N GLU A 317 16.65 -3.44 10.88
CA GLU A 317 16.48 -3.89 12.26
C GLU A 317 17.69 -4.66 12.69
N VAL A 318 18.11 -4.42 13.92
CA VAL A 318 19.24 -5.12 14.56
C VAL A 318 18.78 -5.59 15.93
N ASP A 319 18.69 -6.88 16.10
CA ASP A 319 18.32 -7.51 17.37
C ASP A 319 19.54 -7.65 18.28
N TYR A 320 19.32 -7.39 19.58
CA TYR A 320 20.26 -7.68 20.64
C TYR A 320 19.86 -8.98 21.33
N TYR A 321 20.76 -9.99 21.29
CA TYR A 321 20.48 -11.30 21.82
C TYR A 321 21.07 -11.48 23.23
N ARG A 322 20.22 -11.84 24.15
CA ARG A 322 20.56 -12.19 25.54
C ARG A 322 21.21 -13.59 25.62
N PRO A 323 21.85 -13.95 26.76
CA PRO A 323 22.57 -15.21 26.92
C PRO A 323 21.78 -16.45 26.46
N TRP A 324 20.49 -16.55 26.77
CA TRP A 324 19.69 -17.71 26.37
C TRP A 324 19.61 -17.94 24.84
N LYS A 325 19.87 -16.90 24.01
CA LYS A 325 20.01 -17.02 22.56
C LYS A 325 21.46 -17.23 22.13
N THR A 326 22.40 -16.53 22.75
CA THR A 326 23.83 -16.62 22.40
C THR A 326 24.44 -17.98 22.78
N GLU A 327 23.96 -18.62 23.82
CA GLU A 327 24.30 -19.99 24.19
C GLU A 327 23.93 -21.03 23.13
N GLN A 328 23.05 -20.68 22.19
CA GLN A 328 22.68 -21.50 21.04
C GLN A 328 23.50 -21.19 19.77
N GLY A 329 24.63 -20.49 19.92
CA GLY A 329 25.56 -20.17 18.83
C GLY A 329 25.23 -18.88 18.07
N GLU A 330 24.27 -18.06 18.58
CA GLU A 330 23.92 -16.78 17.97
C GLU A 330 24.90 -15.66 18.39
N SER A 331 25.15 -14.71 17.49
CA SER A 331 25.89 -13.49 17.84
C SER A 331 25.03 -12.56 18.69
N SER A 332 25.65 -11.81 19.61
CA SER A 332 24.94 -10.85 20.48
C SER A 332 24.20 -9.74 19.72
N LEU A 333 24.68 -9.37 18.54
CA LEU A 333 24.04 -8.42 17.63
C LEU A 333 23.74 -9.12 16.30
N SER A 334 22.50 -9.11 15.87
CA SER A 334 22.07 -9.76 14.64
C SER A 334 21.21 -8.82 13.79
N PRO A 335 21.61 -8.50 12.53
CA PRO A 335 20.74 -7.80 11.60
C PRO A 335 19.64 -8.77 11.13
N THR A 336 18.41 -8.54 11.58
CA THR A 336 17.29 -9.46 11.36
C THR A 336 16.40 -9.06 10.20
N SER A 337 16.36 -7.79 9.85
CA SER A 337 15.58 -7.30 8.72
C SER A 337 16.28 -6.13 8.05
N THR A 338 16.53 -6.25 6.75
CA THR A 338 17.01 -5.17 5.90
C THR A 338 16.09 -5.05 4.71
N TYR A 339 15.62 -3.87 4.42
CA TYR A 339 14.81 -3.57 3.24
C TYR A 339 15.29 -2.27 2.61
N LEU A 340 15.53 -2.31 1.30
CA LEU A 340 15.87 -1.15 0.49
C LEU A 340 15.02 -1.17 -0.77
N SER A 341 14.40 -0.07 -1.12
CA SER A 341 13.71 0.07 -2.40
C SER A 341 13.89 1.47 -2.99
N GLY A 342 13.92 1.54 -4.30
CA GLY A 342 14.11 2.78 -5.02
C GLY A 342 13.37 2.82 -6.35
N VAL A 343 12.94 4.02 -6.72
CA VAL A 343 12.42 4.34 -8.06
C VAL A 343 13.12 5.59 -8.55
N LEU A 344 13.74 5.48 -9.72
CA LEU A 344 14.34 6.60 -10.46
C LEU A 344 13.48 6.89 -11.68
N ARG A 345 12.92 8.08 -11.77
CA ARG A 345 12.22 8.60 -12.95
C ARG A 345 13.21 9.42 -13.77
N ALA A 346 13.92 8.76 -14.69
CA ALA A 346 14.94 9.40 -15.52
C ALA A 346 14.31 10.36 -16.54
N ALA A 347 13.11 10.04 -17.02
CA ALA A 347 12.32 10.88 -17.91
C ALA A 347 10.82 10.63 -17.67
N SER A 348 9.94 11.43 -18.28
CA SER A 348 8.48 11.24 -18.20
C SER A 348 8.00 9.90 -18.78
N TRP A 349 8.80 9.31 -19.65
CA TRP A 349 8.55 8.02 -20.32
C TRP A 349 9.44 6.88 -19.83
N LEU A 350 10.44 7.14 -18.92
CA LEU A 350 11.44 6.16 -18.47
C LEU A 350 11.55 6.17 -16.96
N SER A 351 11.33 5.02 -16.35
CA SER A 351 11.61 4.82 -14.92
C SER A 351 12.26 3.48 -14.65
N PHE A 352 13.21 3.47 -13.71
CA PHE A 352 13.86 2.31 -13.14
C PHE A 352 13.34 2.08 -11.73
N ARG A 353 13.21 0.82 -11.34
CA ARG A 353 12.89 0.43 -9.98
C ARG A 353 13.81 -0.68 -9.52
N GLY A 354 14.12 -0.69 -8.25
CA GLY A 354 14.91 -1.73 -7.63
C GLY A 354 14.53 -1.91 -6.18
N SER A 355 14.63 -3.14 -5.70
CA SER A 355 14.49 -3.43 -4.28
C SER A 355 15.43 -4.57 -3.88
N TYR A 356 15.81 -4.53 -2.62
CA TYR A 356 16.54 -5.60 -1.96
C TYR A 356 15.95 -5.80 -0.57
N ASP A 357 15.71 -7.04 -0.21
CA ASP A 357 15.31 -7.41 1.12
C ASP A 357 16.08 -8.63 1.62
N THR A 358 16.38 -8.59 2.90
CA THR A 358 16.85 -9.76 3.62
C THR A 358 16.23 -9.75 5.00
N ARG A 359 15.72 -10.90 5.40
CA ARG A 359 15.11 -11.06 6.71
C ARG A 359 15.36 -12.44 7.25
N ARG A 360 15.44 -12.48 8.56
CA ARG A 360 15.58 -13.68 9.35
C ARG A 360 14.37 -13.77 10.30
N ARG A 361 13.84 -14.95 10.50
CA ARG A 361 12.85 -15.16 11.53
C ARG A 361 13.51 -15.02 12.90
N VAL A 362 12.96 -14.17 13.75
CA VAL A 362 13.47 -13.97 15.11
C VAL A 362 12.91 -15.06 16.01
N ARG A 363 13.78 -15.78 16.69
CA ARG A 363 13.40 -16.74 17.72
C ARG A 363 12.91 -16.00 18.95
N LEU A 364 11.69 -16.22 19.35
CA LEU A 364 11.08 -15.67 20.55
C LEU A 364 11.29 -16.62 21.73
N TYR A 365 11.14 -16.14 22.95
CA TYR A 365 11.35 -16.98 24.14
C TYR A 365 10.39 -18.19 24.16
N ARG A 366 9.15 -18.04 23.73
CA ARG A 366 8.20 -19.15 23.58
C ARG A 366 8.65 -20.23 22.61
N ASP A 367 9.35 -19.85 21.54
CA ASP A 367 9.88 -20.79 20.52
C ASP A 367 11.07 -21.60 21.09
N ALA A 368 11.74 -21.09 22.13
CA ALA A 368 12.84 -21.78 22.80
C ALA A 368 12.34 -22.78 23.87
N VAL A 369 11.15 -22.51 24.44
CA VAL A 369 10.54 -23.35 25.48
C VAL A 369 9.73 -24.50 24.90
N ASP A 370 9.24 -24.37 23.66
CA ASP A 370 8.50 -25.43 22.95
C ASP A 370 9.41 -26.05 21.87
N PRO A 371 10.11 -27.17 22.19
CA PRO A 371 11.03 -27.84 21.28
C PRO A 371 10.35 -28.56 20.12
N ALA A 372 9.01 -28.67 20.11
CA ALA A 372 8.26 -29.37 19.07
C ALA A 372 8.19 -28.61 17.73
N THR A 373 8.55 -27.32 17.71
CA THR A 373 8.59 -26.53 16.50
C THR A 373 10.01 -26.46 15.93
N ALA A 374 10.23 -27.13 14.78
CA ALA A 374 11.42 -26.90 13.98
C ALA A 374 11.49 -25.40 13.60
N PHE A 375 12.45 -24.69 14.16
CA PHE A 375 12.61 -23.26 13.94
C PHE A 375 13.67 -23.01 12.86
N ASP A 376 13.20 -22.57 11.68
CA ASP A 376 14.05 -22.12 10.59
C ASP A 376 14.34 -20.62 10.75
N ASP A 377 15.54 -20.31 11.20
CA ASP A 377 16.05 -18.94 11.40
C ASP A 377 17.00 -18.48 10.28
N SER A 378 17.04 -19.22 9.20
CA SER A 378 17.88 -18.90 8.05
C SER A 378 17.46 -17.58 7.38
N TYR A 379 18.45 -16.91 6.78
CA TYR A 379 18.19 -15.70 6.02
C TYR A 379 17.44 -16.00 4.72
N ARG A 380 16.36 -15.26 4.51
CA ARG A 380 15.70 -15.16 3.22
C ARG A 380 16.15 -13.85 2.57
N LYS A 381 16.62 -13.94 1.33
CA LYS A 381 17.12 -12.79 0.58
C LYS A 381 16.31 -12.65 -0.70
N GLY A 382 15.96 -11.43 -1.03
CA GLY A 382 15.26 -11.11 -2.27
C GLY A 382 15.83 -9.85 -2.91
N GLY A 383 15.74 -9.80 -4.24
CA GLY A 383 16.11 -8.62 -5.01
C GLY A 383 15.26 -8.52 -6.26
N MET A 384 14.91 -7.30 -6.65
CA MET A 384 14.17 -7.03 -7.86
C MET A 384 14.77 -5.82 -8.56
N VAL A 385 14.86 -5.92 -9.87
CA VAL A 385 15.16 -4.79 -10.76
C VAL A 385 14.10 -4.71 -11.84
N GLY A 386 13.70 -3.52 -12.20
CA GLY A 386 12.67 -3.33 -13.20
C GLY A 386 12.79 -2.04 -13.97
N LEU A 387 12.27 -2.06 -15.18
CA LEU A 387 12.23 -0.96 -16.13
C LEU A 387 10.79 -0.72 -16.56
N THR A 388 10.40 0.54 -16.68
CA THR A 388 9.14 0.92 -17.28
C THR A 388 9.38 1.98 -18.34
N LEU A 389 8.89 1.71 -19.56
CA LEU A 389 8.93 2.57 -20.72
C LEU A 389 7.51 3.00 -21.08
N GLY A 390 7.33 4.22 -21.54
CA GLY A 390 6.07 4.68 -22.08
C GLY A 390 5.41 5.80 -21.29
N GLY A 391 4.31 6.26 -21.83
CA GLY A 391 3.56 7.41 -21.34
C GLY A 391 2.21 7.03 -20.71
N ARG A 392 1.27 7.98 -20.79
CA ARG A 392 -0.05 7.83 -20.18
C ARG A 392 -0.94 6.81 -20.89
N ARG A 393 -0.78 6.63 -22.22
CA ARG A 393 -1.63 5.75 -23.03
C ARG A 393 -1.07 4.36 -23.20
N VAL A 394 0.25 4.26 -23.42
CA VAL A 394 0.94 2.98 -23.63
C VAL A 394 2.09 2.87 -22.64
N ARG A 395 2.23 1.72 -22.02
CA ARG A 395 3.29 1.42 -21.06
C ARG A 395 3.79 0.00 -21.25
N LEU A 396 5.09 -0.13 -21.43
CA LEU A 396 5.81 -1.40 -21.41
C LEU A 396 6.59 -1.49 -20.10
N SER A 397 6.58 -2.64 -19.45
CA SER A 397 7.35 -2.89 -18.25
C SER A 397 8.06 -4.24 -18.30
N GLY A 398 9.22 -4.31 -17.68
CA GLY A 398 9.97 -5.55 -17.49
C GLY A 398 10.55 -5.57 -16.09
N ASP A 399 10.46 -6.71 -15.41
CA ASP A 399 10.98 -6.94 -14.07
C ASP A 399 11.71 -8.27 -14.01
N TYR A 400 12.82 -8.26 -13.30
CA TYR A 400 13.49 -9.47 -12.84
C TYR A 400 13.49 -9.51 -11.33
N HIS A 401 13.05 -10.60 -10.77
CA HIS A 401 13.04 -10.89 -9.34
C HIS A 401 13.85 -12.15 -9.07
N ARG A 402 14.72 -12.09 -8.08
CA ARG A 402 15.44 -13.25 -7.55
C ARG A 402 15.28 -13.31 -6.05
N SER A 403 14.99 -14.49 -5.54
CA SER A 403 14.96 -14.75 -4.11
C SER A 403 15.68 -16.05 -3.76
N SER A 404 16.17 -16.14 -2.55
CA SER A 404 16.82 -17.34 -2.02
C SER A 404 16.41 -17.56 -0.57
N GLY A 405 16.27 -18.82 -0.18
CA GLY A 405 15.97 -19.26 1.18
C GLY A 405 16.49 -20.68 1.33
N VAL A 406 16.67 -21.15 2.55
CA VAL A 406 17.32 -22.44 2.81
C VAL A 406 16.46 -23.61 2.31
N THR A 407 15.15 -23.52 2.50
CA THR A 407 14.23 -24.63 2.20
C THR A 407 13.85 -24.71 0.72
N ASN A 408 13.80 -23.58 0.01
CA ASN A 408 13.28 -23.51 -1.36
C ASN A 408 14.34 -23.19 -2.42
N GLY A 409 15.64 -23.19 -2.04
CA GLY A 409 16.72 -22.88 -2.97
C GLY A 409 16.63 -21.46 -3.53
N VAL A 410 17.04 -21.32 -4.78
CA VAL A 410 16.96 -20.05 -5.53
C VAL A 410 15.69 -20.05 -6.38
N ALA A 411 14.94 -18.96 -6.35
CA ALA A 411 13.81 -18.73 -7.23
C ALA A 411 14.07 -17.48 -8.08
N ASN A 412 13.80 -17.59 -9.37
CA ASN A 412 13.89 -16.50 -10.34
C ASN A 412 12.53 -16.27 -10.99
N ALA A 413 12.21 -15.03 -11.28
CA ALA A 413 11.03 -14.69 -12.06
C ALA A 413 11.31 -13.50 -12.99
N TYR A 414 10.87 -13.63 -14.22
CA TYR A 414 10.92 -12.57 -15.26
C TYR A 414 9.50 -12.20 -15.60
N THR A 415 9.14 -10.94 -15.43
CA THR A 415 7.80 -10.46 -15.75
C THR A 415 7.88 -9.38 -16.80
N THR A 416 7.08 -9.50 -17.85
CA THR A 416 6.86 -8.44 -18.83
C THR A 416 5.40 -8.02 -18.81
N GLY A 417 5.16 -6.76 -19.10
CA GLY A 417 3.80 -6.22 -19.12
C GLY A 417 3.64 -5.13 -20.15
N LEU A 418 2.54 -5.17 -20.88
CA LEU A 418 2.11 -4.15 -21.83
C LEU A 418 0.74 -3.64 -21.41
N ALA A 419 0.59 -2.34 -21.24
CA ALA A 419 -0.67 -1.74 -20.84
C ALA A 419 -1.06 -0.62 -21.80
N PHE A 420 -2.32 -0.63 -22.20
CA PHE A 420 -2.98 0.42 -22.95
C PHE A 420 -4.05 1.03 -22.04
N ASN A 421 -4.01 2.33 -21.84
CA ASN A 421 -4.93 2.99 -20.94
C ASN A 421 -5.79 3.99 -21.68
N ARG A 422 -7.05 4.11 -21.26
CA ARG A 422 -8.02 5.09 -21.76
C ARG A 422 -8.25 5.00 -23.27
N LEU A 423 -8.43 3.80 -23.79
CA LEU A 423 -8.83 3.59 -25.18
C LEU A 423 -10.28 4.05 -25.37
N TRP A 424 -10.54 4.77 -26.46
CA TRP A 424 -11.89 5.21 -26.83
C TRP A 424 -12.73 4.02 -27.33
N PRO A 425 -14.09 3.94 -27.11
CA PRO A 425 -14.91 4.99 -26.52
C PRO A 425 -15.04 4.96 -24.97
N PHE A 426 -15.05 3.86 -24.30
CA PHE A 426 -15.41 3.75 -22.87
C PHE A 426 -14.20 3.82 -21.91
N HIS A 427 -13.13 4.47 -22.31
CA HIS A 427 -11.89 4.56 -21.51
C HIS A 427 -11.39 3.17 -21.09
N TRP A 428 -11.37 2.24 -22.05
CA TRP A 428 -10.87 0.90 -21.79
C TRP A 428 -9.40 0.93 -21.34
N ASP A 429 -9.12 0.12 -20.36
CA ASP A 429 -7.76 -0.16 -19.92
C ASP A 429 -7.47 -1.64 -20.23
N VAL A 430 -6.49 -1.90 -21.10
CA VAL A 430 -6.11 -3.26 -21.50
C VAL A 430 -4.70 -3.54 -21.01
N GLY A 431 -4.52 -4.63 -20.26
CA GLY A 431 -3.24 -5.06 -19.72
C GLY A 431 -2.92 -6.49 -20.12
N LEU A 432 -1.75 -6.69 -20.71
CA LEU A 432 -1.16 -8.00 -20.97
C LEU A 432 0.03 -8.17 -20.03
N ARG A 433 0.16 -9.34 -19.41
CA ARG A 433 1.31 -9.68 -18.58
C ARG A 433 1.70 -11.12 -18.82
N ALA A 434 3.02 -11.36 -18.94
CA ALA A 434 3.60 -12.69 -18.95
C ALA A 434 4.69 -12.77 -17.88
N THR A 435 4.72 -13.85 -17.14
CA THR A 435 5.71 -14.13 -16.10
C THR A 435 6.27 -15.53 -16.30
N TRP A 436 7.56 -15.63 -16.42
CA TRP A 436 8.30 -16.91 -16.41
C TRP A 436 8.95 -17.05 -15.03
N PHE A 437 8.83 -18.19 -14.44
CA PHE A 437 9.37 -18.47 -13.11
C PHE A 437 10.07 -19.82 -13.05
N ASP A 438 11.07 -19.87 -12.21
CA ASP A 438 11.87 -21.07 -11.95
C ASP A 438 12.31 -21.09 -10.49
N ASN A 439 12.08 -22.21 -9.82
CA ASN A 439 12.51 -22.46 -8.46
C ASN A 439 12.79 -23.96 -8.27
N ALA A 440 13.24 -24.36 -7.08
CA ALA A 440 13.62 -25.74 -6.78
C ALA A 440 12.46 -26.76 -6.91
N LEU A 441 11.21 -26.32 -6.85
CA LEU A 441 10.02 -27.17 -6.83
C LEU A 441 9.25 -27.15 -8.14
N THR A 442 9.33 -26.06 -8.91
CA THR A 442 8.54 -25.91 -10.12
C THR A 442 9.12 -24.83 -11.02
N SER A 443 8.98 -25.02 -12.31
CA SER A 443 9.27 -24.03 -13.33
C SER A 443 8.06 -23.86 -14.25
N GLY A 444 7.89 -22.69 -14.83
CA GLY A 444 6.74 -22.47 -15.71
C GLY A 444 6.55 -21.03 -16.14
N HIS A 445 5.37 -20.80 -16.68
CA HIS A 445 4.94 -19.46 -17.09
C HIS A 445 3.48 -19.20 -16.75
N LEU A 446 3.18 -17.91 -16.63
CA LEU A 446 1.86 -17.38 -16.30
C LEU A 446 1.56 -16.25 -17.28
N GLU A 447 0.41 -16.28 -17.90
CA GLU A 447 -0.04 -15.25 -18.83
C GLU A 447 -1.39 -14.70 -18.42
N THR A 448 -1.56 -13.39 -18.46
CA THR A 448 -2.83 -12.74 -18.09
C THR A 448 -3.19 -11.64 -19.07
N LEU A 449 -4.46 -11.57 -19.41
CA LEU A 449 -5.12 -10.46 -20.07
C LEU A 449 -6.12 -9.85 -19.08
N ARG A 450 -6.06 -8.56 -18.92
CA ARG A 450 -7.02 -7.79 -18.12
C ARG A 450 -7.63 -6.70 -18.98
N VAL A 451 -8.95 -6.55 -18.90
CA VAL A 451 -9.69 -5.52 -19.62
C VAL A 451 -10.62 -4.81 -18.66
N GLY A 452 -10.28 -3.57 -18.35
CA GLY A 452 -11.07 -2.72 -17.47
C GLY A 452 -11.85 -1.66 -18.25
N MET A 453 -13.02 -1.28 -17.78
CA MET A 453 -13.77 -0.15 -18.31
C MET A 453 -14.58 0.57 -17.23
N ASN A 454 -14.90 1.84 -17.51
CA ASN A 454 -15.75 2.66 -16.68
C ASN A 454 -16.96 3.12 -17.51
N PRO A 455 -18.04 2.29 -17.60
CA PRO A 455 -19.23 2.65 -18.38
C PRO A 455 -19.95 3.87 -17.82
N ALA A 456 -19.86 4.06 -16.51
CA ALA A 456 -20.40 5.22 -15.80
C ALA A 456 -19.41 5.68 -14.71
N PRO A 457 -19.49 6.91 -14.22
CA PRO A 457 -18.64 7.40 -13.14
C PRO A 457 -18.72 6.60 -11.84
N SER A 458 -19.83 5.92 -11.62
CA SER A 458 -20.10 5.10 -10.45
C SER A 458 -19.88 3.60 -10.68
N LEU A 459 -19.60 3.16 -11.90
CA LEU A 459 -19.46 1.75 -12.26
C LEU A 459 -18.10 1.49 -12.90
N HIS A 460 -17.34 0.58 -12.29
CA HIS A 460 -16.13 0.01 -12.85
C HIS A 460 -16.32 -1.47 -13.08
N LEU A 461 -15.96 -1.94 -14.27
CA LEU A 461 -15.96 -3.36 -14.65
C LEU A 461 -14.57 -3.78 -15.05
N ASP A 462 -14.17 -4.99 -14.67
CA ASP A 462 -12.85 -5.54 -14.94
C ASP A 462 -12.98 -7.03 -15.29
N TRP A 463 -12.54 -7.40 -16.48
CA TRP A 463 -12.46 -8.80 -16.92
C TRP A 463 -11.02 -9.27 -16.87
N SER A 464 -10.82 -10.47 -16.40
CA SER A 464 -9.52 -11.14 -16.37
C SER A 464 -9.60 -12.50 -17.04
N LEU A 465 -8.59 -12.78 -17.85
CA LEU A 465 -8.33 -14.09 -18.44
C LEU A 465 -6.90 -14.47 -18.13
N GLY A 466 -6.62 -15.73 -17.83
CA GLY A 466 -5.25 -16.15 -17.64
C GLY A 466 -5.04 -17.64 -17.81
N GLY A 467 -3.79 -17.97 -17.95
CA GLY A 467 -3.30 -19.34 -18.01
C GLY A 467 -1.98 -19.46 -17.27
N ARG A 468 -1.80 -20.57 -16.59
CA ARG A 468 -0.53 -20.98 -16.00
C ARG A 468 -0.20 -22.38 -16.50
N THR A 469 1.04 -22.55 -16.94
CA THR A 469 1.63 -23.84 -17.23
C THR A 469 2.85 -24.00 -16.36
N ASP A 470 2.93 -25.07 -15.60
CA ASP A 470 4.08 -25.38 -14.76
C ASP A 470 4.39 -26.87 -14.77
N THR A 471 5.67 -27.18 -14.62
CA THR A 471 6.23 -28.52 -14.56
C THR A 471 6.84 -28.73 -13.19
N ASP A 472 6.55 -29.85 -12.56
CA ASP A 472 7.20 -30.28 -11.33
C ASP A 472 8.39 -31.20 -11.69
N PRO A 473 9.64 -30.75 -11.47
CA PRO A 473 10.81 -31.55 -11.84
C PRO A 473 11.00 -32.79 -10.96
N LEU A 474 10.33 -32.88 -9.81
CA LEU A 474 10.48 -33.96 -8.85
C LEU A 474 9.41 -35.03 -8.99
N ALA A 475 8.24 -34.69 -9.50
CA ALA A 475 7.14 -35.62 -9.77
C ALA A 475 7.01 -35.77 -11.28
N ASN A 476 7.02 -37.00 -11.79
CA ASN A 476 6.81 -37.40 -13.20
C ASN A 476 6.50 -36.18 -14.12
N PRO A 477 7.45 -35.66 -14.93
CA PRO A 477 7.40 -34.31 -15.50
C PRO A 477 6.27 -34.18 -16.51
N GLN A 478 5.07 -33.93 -16.02
CA GLN A 478 3.90 -33.59 -16.82
C GLN A 478 3.57 -32.14 -16.62
N ASP A 479 3.34 -31.45 -17.72
CA ASP A 479 2.89 -30.07 -17.68
C ASP A 479 1.51 -29.98 -17.05
N ARG A 480 1.42 -29.19 -15.99
CA ARG A 480 0.16 -28.85 -15.32
C ARG A 480 -0.34 -27.55 -15.90
N ARG A 481 -1.47 -27.59 -16.55
CA ARG A 481 -2.10 -26.42 -17.12
C ARG A 481 -3.35 -26.05 -16.34
N VAL A 482 -3.43 -24.78 -15.95
CA VAL A 482 -4.57 -24.19 -15.28
C VAL A 482 -4.96 -22.91 -16.03
N THR A 483 -6.25 -22.75 -16.30
CA THR A 483 -6.79 -21.56 -16.96
C THR A 483 -7.90 -20.96 -16.10
N TRP A 484 -8.03 -19.64 -16.11
CA TRP A 484 -9.10 -18.96 -15.40
C TRP A 484 -9.67 -17.79 -16.18
N TYR A 485 -10.89 -17.45 -15.84
CA TYR A 485 -11.53 -16.20 -16.22
C TYR A 485 -12.29 -15.63 -15.03
N GLY A 486 -12.33 -14.30 -14.96
CA GLY A 486 -12.97 -13.57 -13.87
C GLY A 486 -13.62 -12.30 -14.34
N LEU A 487 -14.59 -11.84 -13.56
CA LEU A 487 -15.27 -10.58 -13.70
C LEU A 487 -15.39 -9.93 -12.33
N ASP A 488 -14.93 -8.68 -12.25
CA ASP A 488 -15.09 -7.81 -11.10
C ASP A 488 -15.99 -6.63 -11.48
N ALA A 489 -16.88 -6.24 -10.58
CA ALA A 489 -17.75 -5.10 -10.73
C ALA A 489 -17.81 -4.28 -9.44
N ASP A 490 -17.43 -3.00 -9.52
CA ASP A 490 -17.50 -2.05 -8.43
C ASP A 490 -18.54 -0.96 -8.74
N LEU A 491 -19.54 -0.84 -7.88
CA LEU A 491 -20.63 0.11 -8.01
C LEU A 491 -20.71 1.06 -6.81
N GLY A 492 -20.58 2.35 -7.07
CA GLY A 492 -20.88 3.41 -6.10
C GLY A 492 -22.35 3.80 -6.17
N ILE A 493 -23.09 3.68 -5.08
CA ILE A 493 -24.51 4.02 -5.00
C ILE A 493 -24.65 5.28 -4.13
N GLY A 494 -24.89 6.41 -4.78
CA GLY A 494 -24.89 7.71 -4.12
C GLY A 494 -23.48 8.07 -3.59
N ARG A 495 -23.43 8.66 -2.38
CA ARG A 495 -22.16 9.12 -1.77
C ARG A 495 -21.60 8.17 -0.70
N SER A 496 -22.42 7.27 -0.21
CA SER A 496 -22.14 6.51 1.01
C SER A 496 -22.08 5.00 0.81
N TRP A 497 -22.69 4.44 -0.23
CA TRP A 497 -22.76 3.01 -0.45
C TRP A 497 -21.83 2.54 -1.57
N TYR A 498 -21.19 1.42 -1.35
CA TYR A 498 -20.29 0.79 -2.31
C TYR A 498 -20.57 -0.71 -2.34
N LEU A 499 -20.90 -1.21 -3.53
CA LEU A 499 -21.10 -2.62 -3.80
C LEU A 499 -19.96 -3.13 -4.69
N GLY A 500 -19.29 -4.18 -4.26
CA GLY A 500 -18.31 -4.92 -5.04
C GLY A 500 -18.80 -6.34 -5.26
N LEU A 501 -18.71 -6.82 -6.49
CA LEU A 501 -19.00 -8.19 -6.90
C LEU A 501 -17.78 -8.74 -7.66
N SER A 502 -17.39 -9.97 -7.36
CA SER A 502 -16.29 -10.66 -8.04
C SER A 502 -16.65 -12.10 -8.26
N GLY A 503 -16.44 -12.59 -9.47
CA GLY A 503 -16.61 -14.01 -9.83
C GLY A 503 -15.40 -14.49 -10.62
N GLN A 504 -14.86 -15.65 -10.25
CA GLN A 504 -13.76 -16.29 -10.97
C GLN A 504 -14.04 -17.77 -11.11
N ARG A 505 -13.74 -18.31 -12.28
CA ARG A 505 -13.72 -19.76 -12.50
C ARG A 505 -12.35 -20.16 -13.01
N GLU A 506 -11.81 -21.19 -12.40
CA GLU A 506 -10.51 -21.77 -12.70
C GLU A 506 -10.69 -23.23 -13.05
N SER A 507 -10.00 -23.71 -14.07
CA SER A 507 -10.07 -25.11 -14.51
C SER A 507 -8.68 -25.61 -14.87
N GLY A 508 -8.34 -26.80 -14.40
CA GLY A 508 -7.07 -27.46 -14.70
C GLY A 508 -6.90 -28.74 -13.92
N MET A 509 -6.14 -29.68 -14.46
CA MET A 509 -5.80 -30.97 -13.82
C MET A 509 -7.02 -31.79 -13.37
N GLY A 510 -8.13 -31.69 -14.12
CA GLY A 510 -9.37 -32.40 -13.77
C GLY A 510 -10.19 -31.74 -12.65
N ILE A 511 -9.76 -30.59 -12.13
CA ILE A 511 -10.47 -29.87 -11.09
C ILE A 511 -10.97 -28.53 -11.68
N THR A 512 -12.19 -28.19 -11.34
CA THR A 512 -12.75 -26.85 -11.61
C THR A 512 -13.09 -26.19 -10.28
N SER A 513 -12.54 -25.01 -10.05
CA SER A 513 -12.84 -24.19 -8.88
C SER A 513 -13.62 -22.95 -9.29
N THR A 514 -14.64 -22.62 -8.54
CA THR A 514 -15.41 -21.39 -8.71
C THR A 514 -15.35 -20.57 -7.42
N LEU A 515 -15.01 -19.31 -7.56
CA LEU A 515 -14.97 -18.32 -6.47
C LEU A 515 -15.99 -17.23 -6.75
N PHE A 516 -16.80 -16.92 -5.76
CA PHE A 516 -17.67 -15.75 -5.78
C PHE A 516 -17.45 -14.93 -4.51
N HIS A 517 -17.30 -13.63 -4.68
CA HIS A 517 -17.18 -12.68 -3.59
C HIS A 517 -18.13 -11.50 -3.80
N SER A 518 -18.82 -11.13 -2.75
CA SER A 518 -19.60 -9.90 -2.71
C SER A 518 -19.25 -9.05 -1.49
N SER A 519 -19.30 -7.74 -1.63
CA SER A 519 -19.05 -6.80 -0.54
C SER A 519 -20.00 -5.62 -0.62
N LEU A 520 -20.60 -5.25 0.49
CA LEU A 520 -21.42 -4.04 0.63
C LEU A 520 -20.80 -3.20 1.75
N THR A 521 -20.48 -1.95 1.45
CA THR A 521 -19.87 -1.02 2.43
C THR A 521 -20.69 0.26 2.48
N TRP A 522 -21.08 0.66 3.69
CA TRP A 522 -21.67 1.95 3.99
C TRP A 522 -20.66 2.84 4.71
N ARG A 523 -20.49 4.08 4.24
CA ARG A 523 -19.61 5.10 4.83
C ARG A 523 -20.45 6.29 5.28
N PHE A 524 -20.18 6.80 6.45
CA PHE A 524 -20.88 7.94 7.06
C PHE A 524 -19.93 8.90 7.74
#